data_682c6c062e84bf2b8c7f67f4ccd7218a
#
_entry.id   682c6c062e84bf2b8c7f67f4ccd7218a
#
_cell.length_a   1.000
_cell.length_b   1.000
_cell.length_c   1.000
_cell.angle_alpha   90.00
_cell.angle_beta   90.00
_cell.angle_gamma   90.00
#
_symmetry.space_group_name_H-M   'P 1'
#
loop_
_entity.id
_entity.type
_entity.pdbx_description
1 polymer ?
#
loop_
_entity_poly.entity_id
_entity_poly.type
_entity_poly.pdbx_seq_one_letter_code
_entity_poly.pdbx_strand_id
1 'polypeptide(L)'
;HLLIPWWNAYSFLVTYANVDGWTPPAAGARVPVSPNLLDRWILSTLDRVTGEVVAAMDAYDLQQAVRPLVQFIDDLTNWYIRRSRRRFWKSEDDADKTRAYETLHAVLLRLCQIAAPFVPFISEEIYRNLRTAGLPESVHLSDYPLPGGLARDEALEAQMAKVQEVVGLARQ
;
A
#
# COMPACT_ATOMS: atom_id res chain seq x y z
N HIS A 1 3.02 -1.02 17.28
CA HIS A 1 3.99 -0.91 16.16
C HIS A 1 3.38 -0.73 14.77
N LEU A 2 2.05 -0.83 14.60
CA LEU A 2 1.38 -0.74 13.29
C LEU A 2 0.95 0.69 12.96
N LEU A 3 0.35 1.41 13.90
CA LEU A 3 -0.36 2.67 13.64
C LEU A 3 0.58 3.81 13.22
N ILE A 4 1.69 4.00 13.95
CA ILE A 4 2.63 5.11 13.69
C ILE A 4 3.32 4.97 12.32
N PRO A 5 3.89 3.80 11.93
CA PRO A 5 4.45 3.65 10.59
C PRO A 5 3.43 3.87 9.48
N TRP A 6 2.21 3.38 9.65
CA TRP A 6 1.15 3.59 8.67
C TRP A 6 0.77 5.06 8.53
N TRP A 7 0.57 5.76 9.65
CA TRP A 7 0.33 7.20 9.67
C TRP A 7 1.47 7.99 9.00
N ASN A 8 2.72 7.59 9.25
CA ASN A 8 3.89 8.20 8.61
C ASN A 8 3.91 7.98 7.09
N ALA A 9 3.49 6.80 6.60
CA ALA A 9 3.37 6.53 5.18
C ALA A 9 2.29 7.41 4.52
N TYR A 10 1.14 7.56 5.19
CA TYR A 10 0.09 8.48 4.76
C TYR A 10 0.57 9.94 4.75
N SER A 11 1.16 10.40 5.85
CA SER A 11 1.69 11.78 5.96
C SER A 11 2.74 12.07 4.89
N PHE A 12 3.59 11.09 4.57
CA PHE A 12 4.56 11.20 3.49
C PHE A 12 3.86 11.46 2.15
N LEU A 13 2.87 10.65 1.78
CA LEU A 13 2.12 10.84 0.54
C LEU A 13 1.51 12.25 0.48
N VAL A 14 0.74 12.63 1.50
CA VAL A 14 -0.01 13.90 1.51
C VAL A 14 0.93 15.11 1.46
N THR A 15 2.04 15.06 2.21
CA THR A 15 3.01 16.15 2.24
C THR A 15 3.59 16.40 0.85
N TYR A 16 4.07 15.36 0.19
CA TYR A 16 4.70 15.52 -1.13
C TYR A 16 3.69 15.78 -2.24
N ALA A 17 2.51 15.17 -2.19
CA ALA A 17 1.43 15.44 -3.12
C ALA A 17 1.02 16.92 -3.09
N ASN A 18 0.91 17.51 -1.89
CA ASN A 18 0.58 18.92 -1.73
C ASN A 18 1.69 19.84 -2.27
N VAL A 19 2.96 19.52 -2.03
CA VAL A 19 4.10 20.30 -2.53
C VAL A 19 4.15 20.29 -4.05
N ASP A 20 3.88 19.14 -4.66
CA ASP A 20 3.94 18.97 -6.12
C ASP A 20 2.61 19.32 -6.83
N GLY A 21 1.53 19.62 -6.08
CA GLY A 21 0.20 19.87 -6.65
C GLY A 21 -0.41 18.62 -7.30
N TRP A 22 0.03 17.42 -6.90
CA TRP A 22 -0.51 16.19 -7.43
C TRP A 22 -1.90 15.88 -6.85
N THR A 23 -2.80 15.44 -7.72
CA THR A 23 -4.15 15.01 -7.33
C THR A 23 -4.37 13.55 -7.75
N PRO A 24 -5.03 12.74 -6.90
CA PRO A 24 -5.27 11.34 -7.23
C PRO A 24 -6.25 11.20 -8.41
N PRO A 25 -6.12 10.13 -9.21
CA PRO A 25 -7.04 9.86 -10.29
C PRO A 25 -8.47 9.62 -9.79
N ALA A 26 -9.45 9.87 -10.67
CA ALA A 26 -10.85 9.63 -10.33
C ALA A 26 -11.11 8.16 -9.95
N ALA A 27 -12.16 7.93 -9.15
CA ALA A 27 -12.60 6.57 -8.79
C ALA A 27 -12.86 5.73 -10.04
N GLY A 28 -12.43 4.46 -10.00
CA GLY A 28 -12.50 3.55 -11.14
C GLY A 28 -11.34 3.67 -12.14
N ALA A 29 -10.38 4.56 -11.88
CA ALA A 29 -9.12 4.52 -12.60
C ALA A 29 -8.46 3.13 -12.42
N ARG A 30 -7.82 2.66 -13.50
CA ARG A 30 -7.11 1.37 -13.46
C ARG A 30 -6.06 1.36 -12.36
N VAL A 31 -5.83 0.18 -11.78
CA VAL A 31 -4.66 -0.06 -10.94
C VAL A 31 -3.41 0.47 -11.67
N PRO A 32 -2.56 1.22 -10.98
CA PRO A 32 -1.37 1.77 -11.60
C PRO A 32 -0.52 0.69 -12.27
N VAL A 33 -0.22 0.89 -13.54
CA VAL A 33 0.73 0.04 -14.27
C VAL A 33 2.07 0.75 -14.29
N SER A 34 3.02 0.22 -13.54
CA SER A 34 4.36 0.78 -13.46
C SER A 34 5.41 -0.23 -13.95
N PRO A 35 6.41 0.19 -14.74
CA PRO A 35 7.57 -0.64 -15.06
C PRO A 35 8.53 -0.77 -13.88
N ASN A 36 8.40 0.06 -12.85
CA ASN A 36 9.27 0.07 -11.69
C ASN A 36 9.05 -1.21 -10.85
N LEU A 37 10.14 -1.90 -10.55
CA LEU A 37 10.11 -3.17 -9.82
C LEU A 37 9.54 -3.01 -8.40
N LEU A 38 9.82 -1.91 -7.71
CA LEU A 38 9.29 -1.68 -6.37
C LEU A 38 7.78 -1.43 -6.38
N ASP A 39 7.25 -0.74 -7.39
CA ASP A 39 5.81 -0.52 -7.54
C ASP A 39 5.09 -1.85 -7.79
N ARG A 40 5.62 -2.66 -8.72
CA ARG A 40 5.07 -3.99 -9.02
C ARG A 40 5.11 -4.91 -7.80
N TRP A 41 6.24 -4.91 -7.09
CA TRP A 41 6.40 -5.71 -5.89
C TRP A 41 5.42 -5.33 -4.79
N ILE A 42 5.28 -4.03 -4.46
CA ILE A 42 4.38 -3.64 -3.35
C ILE A 42 2.91 -3.88 -3.69
N LEU A 43 2.50 -3.72 -4.95
CA LEU A 43 1.16 -4.05 -5.40
C LEU A 43 0.90 -5.56 -5.37
N SER A 44 1.84 -6.37 -5.83
CA SER A 44 1.77 -7.84 -5.76
C SER A 44 1.67 -8.32 -4.32
N THR A 45 2.52 -7.80 -3.43
CA THR A 45 2.51 -8.12 -2.00
C THR A 45 1.18 -7.75 -1.37
N LEU A 46 0.59 -6.62 -1.73
CA LEU A 46 -0.72 -6.19 -1.22
C LEU A 46 -1.85 -7.14 -1.66
N ASP A 47 -1.81 -7.63 -2.89
CA ASP A 47 -2.79 -8.62 -3.38
C ASP A 47 -2.69 -9.94 -2.61
N ARG A 48 -1.47 -10.43 -2.37
CA ARG A 48 -1.22 -11.60 -1.53
C ARG A 48 -1.77 -11.40 -0.12
N VAL A 49 -1.42 -10.29 0.52
CA VAL A 49 -1.88 -9.95 1.87
C VAL A 49 -3.40 -9.85 1.93
N THR A 50 -4.05 -9.29 0.91
CA THR A 50 -5.51 -9.29 0.82
C THR A 50 -6.08 -10.70 0.87
N GLY A 51 -5.52 -11.64 0.11
CA GLY A 51 -5.95 -13.04 0.11
C GLY A 51 -5.72 -13.74 1.45
N GLU A 52 -4.57 -13.52 2.09
CA GLU A 52 -4.25 -14.09 3.40
C GLU A 52 -5.22 -13.59 4.48
N VAL A 53 -5.53 -12.30 4.48
CA VAL A 53 -6.49 -11.70 5.42
C VAL A 53 -7.90 -12.26 5.20
N VAL A 54 -8.36 -12.31 3.95
CA VAL A 54 -9.69 -12.87 3.62
C VAL A 54 -9.79 -14.32 4.09
N ALA A 55 -8.81 -15.16 3.74
CA ALA A 55 -8.81 -16.56 4.13
C ALA A 55 -8.81 -16.76 5.66
N ALA A 56 -8.04 -15.95 6.40
CA ALA A 56 -8.02 -16.02 7.85
C ALA A 56 -9.34 -15.53 8.49
N MET A 57 -9.96 -14.48 7.91
CA MET A 57 -11.26 -13.99 8.37
C MET A 57 -12.37 -15.01 8.12
N ASP A 58 -12.37 -15.67 6.97
CA ASP A 58 -13.32 -16.75 6.66
C ASP A 58 -13.17 -17.94 7.61
N ALA A 59 -11.95 -18.18 8.11
CA ALA A 59 -11.65 -19.19 9.12
C ALA A 59 -11.89 -18.71 10.56
N TYR A 60 -12.34 -17.46 10.77
CA TYR A 60 -12.49 -16.82 12.09
C TYR A 60 -11.19 -16.72 12.90
N ASP A 61 -10.02 -16.73 12.22
CA ASP A 61 -8.71 -16.59 12.85
C ASP A 61 -8.20 -15.14 12.78
N LEU A 62 -8.65 -14.32 13.74
CA LEU A 62 -8.28 -12.90 13.79
C LEU A 62 -6.78 -12.68 13.98
N GLN A 63 -6.10 -13.58 14.68
CA GLN A 63 -4.65 -13.45 14.91
C GLN A 63 -3.88 -13.65 13.61
N GLN A 64 -4.24 -14.64 12.82
CA GLN A 64 -3.65 -14.88 11.51
C GLN A 64 -4.02 -13.79 10.51
N ALA A 65 -5.19 -13.17 10.63
CA ALA A 65 -5.59 -12.08 9.76
C ALA A 65 -4.76 -10.79 9.98
N VAL A 66 -4.36 -10.48 11.21
CA VAL A 66 -3.60 -9.26 11.52
C VAL A 66 -2.11 -9.37 11.18
N ARG A 67 -1.51 -10.54 11.27
CA ARG A 67 -0.07 -10.75 11.03
C ARG A 67 0.44 -10.23 9.69
N PRO A 68 -0.17 -10.58 8.54
CA PRO A 68 0.28 -10.10 7.24
C PRO A 68 0.16 -8.59 7.09
N LEU A 69 -0.81 -7.93 7.76
CA LEU A 69 -0.94 -6.48 7.75
C LEU A 69 0.25 -5.79 8.44
N VAL A 70 0.70 -6.32 9.58
CA VAL A 70 1.86 -5.78 10.31
C VAL A 70 3.11 -5.88 9.45
N GLN A 71 3.36 -7.04 8.84
CA GLN A 71 4.49 -7.25 7.95
C GLN A 71 4.42 -6.34 6.72
N PHE A 72 3.25 -6.22 6.11
CA PHE A 72 3.05 -5.35 4.95
C PHE A 72 3.37 -3.89 5.24
N ILE A 73 3.00 -3.38 6.40
CA ILE A 73 3.31 -1.99 6.80
C ILE A 73 4.82 -1.79 6.98
N ASP A 74 5.53 -2.80 7.48
CA ASP A 74 7.00 -2.76 7.54
C ASP A 74 7.60 -2.71 6.12
N ASP A 75 7.15 -3.58 5.23
CA ASP A 75 7.57 -3.60 3.83
C ASP A 75 7.26 -2.28 3.11
N LEU A 76 6.08 -1.71 3.34
CA LEU A 76 5.68 -0.43 2.78
C LEU A 76 6.61 0.72 3.23
N THR A 77 6.92 0.78 4.52
CA THR A 77 7.66 1.92 5.10
C THR A 77 9.17 1.76 4.96
N ASN A 78 9.71 0.61 5.36
CA ASN A 78 11.15 0.37 5.43
C ASN A 78 11.78 -0.07 4.11
N TRP A 79 10.96 -0.58 3.18
CA TRP A 79 11.44 -1.00 1.87
C TRP A 79 10.91 -0.11 0.75
N TYR A 80 9.62 -0.08 0.51
CA TYR A 80 9.05 0.65 -0.62
C TYR A 80 9.29 2.16 -0.50
N ILE A 81 8.76 2.83 0.53
CA ILE A 81 8.86 4.28 0.68
C ILE A 81 10.32 4.70 0.84
N ARG A 82 11.07 4.03 1.70
CA ARG A 82 12.47 4.39 1.97
C ARG A 82 13.34 4.36 0.71
N ARG A 83 13.15 3.40 -0.19
CA ARG A 83 13.93 3.26 -1.43
C ARG A 83 13.39 4.11 -2.56
N SER A 84 12.09 4.41 -2.55
CA SER A 84 11.43 5.25 -3.56
C SER A 84 11.50 6.75 -3.26
N ARG A 85 12.05 7.18 -2.11
CA ARG A 85 12.06 8.60 -1.69
C ARG A 85 12.58 9.56 -2.76
N ARG A 86 13.64 9.19 -3.47
CA ARG A 86 14.22 10.04 -4.51
C ARG A 86 13.26 10.32 -5.66
N ARG A 87 12.35 9.42 -5.95
CA ARG A 87 11.33 9.58 -7.00
C ARG A 87 10.33 10.71 -6.65
N PHE A 88 10.07 10.93 -5.37
CA PHE A 88 9.20 12.00 -4.88
C PHE A 88 9.92 13.36 -4.80
N TRP A 89 11.23 13.38 -4.56
CA TRP A 89 11.98 14.64 -4.37
C TRP A 89 12.64 15.18 -5.62
N LYS A 90 13.26 14.31 -6.41
CA LYS A 90 14.15 14.66 -7.51
C LYS A 90 13.93 13.72 -8.69
N SER A 91 12.68 13.51 -9.08
CA SER A 91 12.48 12.77 -10.32
C SER A 91 12.86 13.68 -11.49
N GLU A 92 13.77 13.21 -12.32
CA GLU A 92 14.06 13.78 -13.63
C GLU A 92 13.02 13.30 -14.67
N ASP A 93 12.19 12.32 -14.28
CA ASP A 93 11.09 11.74 -15.06
C ASP A 93 9.76 11.97 -14.33
N ASP A 94 9.00 12.94 -14.81
CA ASP A 94 7.67 13.29 -14.26
C ASP A 94 6.68 12.12 -14.38
N ALA A 95 6.83 11.28 -15.38
CA ALA A 95 5.98 10.11 -15.54
C ALA A 95 6.29 9.03 -14.49
N ASP A 96 7.55 8.81 -14.11
CA ASP A 96 7.92 7.90 -13.02
C ASP A 96 7.47 8.44 -11.66
N LYS A 97 7.58 9.75 -11.45
CA LYS A 97 7.09 10.43 -10.26
C LYS A 97 5.57 10.27 -10.10
N THR A 98 4.82 10.51 -11.17
CA THR A 98 3.37 10.33 -11.20
C THR A 98 2.98 8.89 -10.85
N ARG A 99 3.63 7.90 -11.46
CA ARG A 99 3.41 6.47 -11.16
C ARG A 99 3.70 6.13 -9.69
N ALA A 100 4.74 6.73 -9.10
CA ALA A 100 5.05 6.54 -7.68
C ALA A 100 3.92 7.07 -6.78
N TYR A 101 3.36 8.24 -7.08
CA TYR A 101 2.20 8.79 -6.37
C TYR A 101 0.97 7.91 -6.52
N GLU A 102 0.64 7.54 -7.75
CA GLU A 102 -0.52 6.67 -8.04
C GLU A 102 -0.41 5.34 -7.31
N THR A 103 0.77 4.72 -7.33
CA THR A 103 1.02 3.45 -6.63
C THR A 103 0.86 3.59 -5.13
N LEU A 104 1.50 4.58 -4.51
CA LEU A 104 1.42 4.78 -3.06
C LEU A 104 -0.01 5.13 -2.63
N HIS A 105 -0.72 5.95 -3.39
CA HIS A 105 -2.13 6.27 -3.15
C HIS A 105 -3.01 5.02 -3.21
N ALA A 106 -2.89 4.22 -4.28
CA ALA A 106 -3.66 2.98 -4.44
C ALA A 106 -3.39 1.98 -3.30
N VAL A 107 -2.12 1.83 -2.91
CA VAL A 107 -1.70 0.97 -1.80
C VAL A 107 -2.33 1.42 -0.48
N LEU A 108 -2.24 2.71 -0.15
CA LEU A 108 -2.78 3.23 1.11
C LEU A 108 -4.31 3.14 1.16
N LEU A 109 -4.98 3.44 0.04
CA LEU A 109 -6.44 3.35 -0.05
C LEU A 109 -6.93 1.91 0.16
N ARG A 110 -6.27 0.95 -0.52
CA ARG A 110 -6.58 -0.49 -0.39
C ARG A 110 -6.29 -1.00 1.02
N LEU A 111 -5.18 -0.55 1.62
CA LEU A 111 -4.80 -0.90 2.98
C LEU A 111 -5.85 -0.42 3.99
N CYS A 112 -6.44 0.77 3.82
CA CYS A 112 -7.56 1.24 4.65
C CYS A 112 -8.74 0.28 4.60
N GLN A 113 -9.11 -0.19 3.41
CA GLN A 113 -10.24 -1.12 3.24
C GLN A 113 -9.97 -2.47 3.92
N ILE A 114 -8.76 -3.04 3.76
CA ILE A 114 -8.40 -4.34 4.35
C ILE A 114 -8.30 -4.25 5.87
N ALA A 115 -7.75 -3.16 6.38
CA ALA A 115 -7.49 -2.97 7.81
C ALA A 115 -8.70 -2.45 8.60
N ALA A 116 -9.75 -1.95 7.94
CA ALA A 116 -10.92 -1.36 8.59
C ALA A 116 -11.57 -2.22 9.68
N PRO A 117 -11.72 -3.56 9.54
CA PRO A 117 -12.30 -4.40 10.58
C PRO A 117 -11.45 -4.47 11.86
N PHE A 118 -10.14 -4.22 11.77
CA PHE A 118 -9.19 -4.35 12.90
C PHE A 118 -8.89 -3.02 13.55
N VAL A 119 -8.77 -1.96 12.77
CA VAL A 119 -8.37 -0.61 13.22
C VAL A 119 -9.26 0.45 12.57
N PRO A 120 -10.56 0.46 12.89
CA PRO A 120 -11.58 1.23 12.16
C PRO A 120 -11.32 2.73 12.13
N PHE A 121 -10.88 3.32 13.23
CA PHE A 121 -10.74 4.78 13.34
C PHE A 121 -9.61 5.34 12.45
N ILE A 122 -8.44 4.74 12.47
CA ILE A 122 -7.33 5.20 11.63
C ILE A 122 -7.59 4.89 10.16
N SER A 123 -8.23 3.75 9.86
CA SER A 123 -8.64 3.40 8.51
C SER A 123 -9.59 4.42 7.93
N GLU A 124 -10.59 4.83 8.70
CA GLU A 124 -11.57 5.85 8.29
C GLU A 124 -10.89 7.20 8.08
N GLU A 125 -10.06 7.64 9.01
CA GLU A 125 -9.40 8.95 8.93
C GLU A 125 -8.52 9.05 7.68
N ILE A 126 -7.69 8.05 7.42
CA ILE A 126 -6.83 8.01 6.23
C ILE A 126 -7.66 7.90 4.95
N TYR A 127 -8.67 7.02 4.94
CA TYR A 127 -9.54 6.82 3.78
C TYR A 127 -10.26 8.11 3.36
N ARG A 128 -10.87 8.81 4.31
CA ARG A 128 -11.62 10.06 4.04
C ARG A 128 -10.75 11.13 3.39
N ASN A 129 -9.47 11.19 3.76
CA ASN A 129 -8.52 12.14 3.18
C ASN A 129 -7.97 11.68 1.81
N LEU A 130 -7.95 10.37 1.53
CA LEU A 130 -7.44 9.83 0.27
C LEU A 130 -8.53 9.53 -0.76
N ARG A 131 -9.78 9.40 -0.35
CA ARG A 131 -10.87 9.06 -1.27
C ARG A 131 -11.06 10.11 -2.35
N THR A 132 -11.44 9.66 -3.54
CA THR A 132 -11.77 10.51 -4.68
C THR A 132 -13.27 10.50 -4.96
N ALA A 133 -13.73 11.44 -5.77
CA ALA A 133 -15.14 11.49 -6.20
C ALA A 133 -15.54 10.13 -6.82
N GLY A 134 -16.71 9.62 -6.41
CA GLY A 134 -17.22 8.31 -6.84
C GLY A 134 -16.90 7.15 -5.90
N LEU A 135 -16.01 7.33 -4.92
CA LEU A 135 -15.85 6.38 -3.82
C LEU A 135 -16.86 6.64 -2.69
N PRO A 136 -17.26 5.62 -1.91
CA PRO A 136 -18.10 5.78 -0.73
C PRO A 136 -17.57 6.86 0.21
N GLU A 137 -18.45 7.49 0.97
CA GLU A 137 -18.07 8.57 1.92
C GLU A 137 -17.27 8.04 3.14
N SER A 138 -17.40 6.78 3.43
CA SER A 138 -16.72 6.07 4.52
C SER A 138 -16.12 4.77 4.03
N VAL A 139 -14.97 4.37 4.60
CA VAL A 139 -14.37 3.06 4.34
C VAL A 139 -15.31 1.92 4.73
N HIS A 140 -16.14 2.13 5.74
CA HIS A 140 -17.09 1.15 6.26
C HIS A 140 -18.31 0.94 5.35
N LEU A 141 -18.49 1.78 4.36
CA LEU A 141 -19.51 1.65 3.30
C LEU A 141 -18.92 1.09 1.99
N SER A 142 -17.62 0.84 1.96
CA SER A 142 -16.95 0.24 0.82
C SER A 142 -17.13 -1.27 0.84
N ASP A 143 -17.18 -1.88 -0.35
CA ASP A 143 -17.04 -3.33 -0.47
C ASP A 143 -15.66 -3.77 0.05
N TYR A 144 -15.66 -4.90 0.76
CA TYR A 144 -14.39 -5.46 1.23
C TYR A 144 -13.59 -5.99 0.04
N PRO A 145 -12.31 -5.62 -0.08
CA PRO A 145 -11.53 -5.99 -1.23
C PRO A 145 -11.22 -7.49 -1.29
N LEU A 146 -11.36 -8.06 -2.48
CA LEU A 146 -11.01 -9.45 -2.75
C LEU A 146 -9.62 -9.53 -3.43
N PRO A 147 -8.91 -10.67 -3.28
CA PRO A 147 -7.66 -10.92 -3.99
C PRO A 147 -7.89 -11.03 -5.51
N GLY A 148 -6.84 -10.82 -6.30
CA GLY A 148 -6.89 -10.84 -7.76
C GLY A 148 -7.26 -9.49 -8.40
N GLY A 149 -7.48 -8.46 -7.58
CA GLY A 149 -7.71 -7.09 -8.08
C GLY A 149 -6.44 -6.33 -8.45
N LEU A 150 -5.28 -6.82 -8.04
CA LEU A 150 -3.95 -6.28 -8.38
C LEU A 150 -3.15 -7.34 -9.15
N ALA A 151 -2.21 -6.87 -9.97
CA ALA A 151 -1.35 -7.79 -10.74
C ALA A 151 -0.37 -8.51 -9.81
N ARG A 152 -0.54 -9.81 -9.63
CA ARG A 152 0.33 -10.63 -8.79
C ARG A 152 1.56 -11.13 -9.55
N ASP A 153 2.73 -11.03 -8.92
CA ASP A 153 4.03 -11.48 -9.43
C ASP A 153 4.81 -12.22 -8.33
N GLU A 154 4.49 -13.51 -8.19
CA GLU A 154 5.08 -14.38 -7.15
C GLU A 154 6.60 -14.52 -7.30
N ALA A 155 7.10 -14.50 -8.53
CA ALA A 155 8.54 -14.59 -8.79
C ALA A 155 9.26 -13.35 -8.27
N LEU A 156 8.70 -12.17 -8.48
CA LEU A 156 9.23 -10.90 -7.96
C LEU A 156 9.14 -10.85 -6.42
N GLU A 157 8.05 -11.32 -5.82
CA GLU A 157 7.94 -11.41 -4.36
C GLU A 157 9.05 -12.30 -3.77
N ALA A 158 9.28 -13.47 -4.36
CA ALA A 158 10.33 -14.38 -3.92
C ALA A 158 11.75 -13.80 -4.07
N GLN A 159 12.01 -13.07 -5.15
CA GLN A 159 13.27 -12.36 -5.36
C GLN A 159 13.49 -11.27 -4.32
N MET A 160 12.46 -10.47 -4.03
CA MET A 160 12.54 -9.42 -3.03
C MET A 160 12.73 -9.97 -1.61
N ALA A 161 12.09 -11.08 -1.27
CA ALA A 161 12.29 -11.75 0.02
C ALA A 161 13.77 -12.17 0.21
N LYS A 162 14.41 -12.71 -0.82
CA LYS A 162 15.86 -13.03 -0.77
C LYS A 162 16.71 -11.78 -0.59
N VAL A 163 16.38 -10.67 -1.28
CA VAL A 163 17.11 -9.40 -1.12
C VAL A 163 16.95 -8.88 0.32
N GLN A 164 15.76 -8.98 0.89
CA GLN A 164 15.49 -8.57 2.28
C GLN A 164 16.31 -9.42 3.28
N GLU A 165 16.35 -10.72 3.07
CA GLU A 165 17.14 -11.65 3.89
C GLU A 165 18.63 -11.29 3.85
N VAL A 166 19.22 -11.16 2.65
CA VAL A 166 20.65 -10.81 2.47
C VAL A 166 20.97 -9.47 3.15
N VAL A 167 20.13 -8.45 2.97
CA VAL A 167 20.33 -7.15 3.62
C VAL A 167 20.17 -7.24 5.15
N GLY A 168 19.28 -8.10 5.64
CA GLY A 168 19.14 -8.39 7.07
C GLY A 168 20.39 -8.98 7.68
N LEU A 169 20.97 -9.98 7.02
CA LEU A 169 22.24 -10.62 7.44
C LEU A 169 23.43 -9.64 7.41
N ALA A 170 23.49 -8.76 6.41
CA ALA A 170 24.58 -7.78 6.27
C ALA A 170 24.55 -6.66 7.33
N ARG A 171 23.48 -6.55 8.12
CA ARG A 171 23.32 -5.53 9.17
C ARG A 171 23.56 -6.04 10.58
N GLN A 172 23.77 -7.35 10.74
CA GLN A 172 24.18 -7.98 11.99
C GLN A 172 25.68 -7.89 12.20
#